data_1be1e9a27fc082aa4da959c7862dc668
#
_entry.id   1be1e9a27fc082aa4da959c7862dc668
#
_cell.length_a   1.000
_cell.length_b   1.000
_cell.length_c   1.000
_cell.angle_alpha   90.00
_cell.angle_beta   90.00
_cell.angle_gamma   90.00
#
_symmetry.space_group_name_H-M   'P 1'
#
loop_
_entity.id
_entity.type
_entity.pdbx_description
1 polymer ?
#
loop_
_entity_poly.entity_id
_entity_poly.type
_entity_poly.pdbx_seq_one_letter_code
_entity_poly.pdbx_strand_id
1 'polypeptide(L)'
;GGGCSDESAFTVDIFRENTTELFLADFKISNNNIYELPAGPVGALVGFETRKEEYTDERDPRIDGRVTYTVPVGPKAGLTFPLISDIVNSSATPGSSGSRTTNSLFAELQVPIYETIDAQFAVRYEDSDDYGDATVGKFAIGWQPMDQVKLRYSASETFRAPAMILVNEGFLGRSSSQNDALLEYASGD
;
A
#
# COMPACT_ATOMS: atom_id res chain seq x y z
N GLY A 1 8.64 -31.28 42.13
CA GLY A 1 8.40 -30.29 41.08
C GLY A 1 9.46 -30.41 40.03
N GLY A 2 9.25 -31.25 39.01
CA GLY A 2 10.08 -31.25 37.81
C GLY A 2 9.66 -30.10 36.96
N GLY A 3 10.40 -29.01 36.97
CA GLY A 3 10.22 -27.95 35.98
C GLY A 3 10.63 -28.48 34.61
N CYS A 4 9.81 -28.21 33.58
CA CYS A 4 10.26 -28.35 32.20
C CYS A 4 11.40 -27.38 32.00
N SER A 5 12.63 -27.86 32.09
CA SER A 5 13.84 -27.06 31.99
C SER A 5 14.38 -26.96 30.56
N ASP A 6 13.72 -27.61 29.61
CA ASP A 6 14.12 -27.60 28.22
C ASP A 6 12.97 -27.07 27.35
N GLU A 7 12.99 -25.75 27.11
CA GLU A 7 11.99 -25.08 26.29
C GLU A 7 12.10 -25.49 24.80
N SER A 8 13.25 -26.00 24.36
CA SER A 8 13.48 -26.43 22.99
C SER A 8 12.63 -27.64 22.59
N ALA A 9 12.12 -28.39 23.58
CA ALA A 9 11.27 -29.55 23.33
C ALA A 9 9.86 -29.18 22.81
N PHE A 10 9.43 -27.92 22.98
CA PHE A 10 8.07 -27.45 22.58
C PHE A 10 8.07 -26.07 21.91
N THR A 11 9.24 -25.50 21.63
CA THR A 11 9.37 -24.28 20.85
C THR A 11 9.93 -24.61 19.45
N VAL A 12 9.52 -23.84 18.48
CA VAL A 12 9.99 -23.95 17.11
C VAL A 12 10.10 -22.55 16.50
N ASP A 13 11.16 -22.33 15.77
CA ASP A 13 11.32 -21.09 15.01
C ASP A 13 10.41 -21.12 13.79
N ILE A 14 9.69 -20.04 13.59
CA ILE A 14 8.89 -19.79 12.40
C ILE A 14 9.43 -18.55 11.68
N PHE A 15 9.29 -18.52 10.37
CA PHE A 15 9.74 -17.38 9.57
C PHE A 15 8.57 -16.65 8.88
N ARG A 16 8.80 -15.40 8.57
CA ARG A 16 8.05 -14.60 7.61
C ARG A 16 9.05 -13.78 6.84
N GLU A 17 8.99 -13.86 5.52
CA GLU A 17 9.86 -13.12 4.62
C GLU A 17 9.01 -12.20 3.75
N ASN A 18 9.33 -10.90 3.77
CA ASN A 18 8.69 -9.89 2.95
C ASN A 18 9.72 -9.33 1.97
N THR A 19 9.45 -9.48 0.70
CA THR A 19 10.26 -8.90 -0.37
C THR A 19 9.45 -7.85 -1.11
N THR A 20 10.05 -6.70 -1.36
CA THR A 20 9.46 -5.64 -2.17
C THR A 20 10.48 -5.20 -3.21
N GLU A 21 10.08 -5.18 -4.46
CA GLU A 21 10.89 -4.73 -5.58
C GLU A 21 10.23 -3.53 -6.25
N LEU A 22 11.05 -2.55 -6.63
CA LEU A 22 10.62 -1.35 -7.32
C LEU A 22 11.53 -1.11 -8.53
N PHE A 23 10.92 -1.09 -9.71
CA PHE A 23 11.53 -0.56 -10.92
C PHE A 23 10.87 0.76 -11.28
N LEU A 24 11.68 1.80 -11.52
CA LEU A 24 11.20 3.11 -11.93
C LEU A 24 12.10 3.63 -13.06
N ALA A 25 11.46 4.09 -14.12
CA ALA A 25 12.12 4.82 -15.20
C ALA A 25 11.31 6.07 -15.52
N ASP A 26 11.97 7.20 -15.66
CA ASP A 26 11.35 8.47 -16.01
C ASP A 26 12.14 9.21 -17.09
N PHE A 27 11.39 10.01 -17.87
CA PHE A 27 11.94 10.88 -18.87
C PHE A 27 11.25 12.25 -18.76
N LYS A 28 12.05 13.32 -18.77
CA LYS A 28 11.57 14.70 -18.64
C LYS A 28 12.24 15.60 -19.65
N ILE A 29 11.45 16.47 -20.26
CA ILE A 29 11.94 17.57 -21.09
C ILE A 29 11.44 18.86 -20.47
N SER A 30 12.32 19.83 -20.29
CA SER A 30 11.97 21.16 -19.80
C SER A 30 12.60 22.24 -20.65
N ASN A 31 11.88 23.35 -20.80
CA ASN A 31 12.36 24.56 -21.40
C ASN A 31 11.84 25.74 -20.56
N ASN A 32 12.76 26.56 -20.05
CA ASN A 32 12.44 27.70 -19.20
C ASN A 32 11.97 28.93 -19.98
N ASN A 33 11.99 28.88 -21.32
CA ASN A 33 11.54 29.97 -22.19
C ASN A 33 10.87 29.38 -23.42
N ILE A 34 9.60 28.91 -23.29
CA ILE A 34 8.78 28.47 -24.42
C ILE A 34 8.04 29.64 -25.06
N TYR A 35 7.85 30.73 -24.31
CA TYR A 35 7.21 31.95 -24.74
C TYR A 35 7.63 33.11 -23.84
N GLU A 36 7.84 34.31 -24.44
CA GLU A 36 8.23 35.52 -23.71
C GLU A 36 7.01 36.38 -23.42
N LEU A 37 6.73 36.59 -22.13
CA LEU A 37 5.72 37.55 -21.66
C LEU A 37 6.41 38.85 -21.23
N PRO A 38 5.69 39.98 -21.14
CA PRO A 38 6.26 41.24 -20.63
C PRO A 38 6.85 41.12 -19.23
N ALA A 39 6.37 40.17 -18.44
CA ALA A 39 6.84 39.90 -17.06
C ALA A 39 7.96 38.86 -17.00
N GLY A 40 8.35 38.27 -18.13
CA GLY A 40 9.44 37.30 -18.23
C GLY A 40 9.05 36.03 -19.00
N PRO A 41 9.96 35.07 -19.09
CA PRO A 41 9.77 33.86 -19.87
C PRO A 41 8.80 32.87 -19.20
N VAL A 42 7.99 32.21 -20.00
CA VAL A 42 7.15 31.08 -19.57
C VAL A 42 7.99 29.81 -19.63
N GLY A 43 8.07 29.11 -18.50
CA GLY A 43 8.70 27.79 -18.40
C GLY A 43 7.69 26.67 -18.53
N ALA A 44 8.07 25.59 -19.21
CA ALA A 44 7.28 24.36 -19.28
C ALA A 44 8.14 23.12 -19.05
N LEU A 45 7.52 22.09 -18.50
CA LEU A 45 8.06 20.76 -18.34
C LEU A 45 6.99 19.75 -18.73
N VAL A 46 7.39 18.72 -19.47
CA VAL A 46 6.58 17.53 -19.73
C VAL A 46 7.40 16.29 -19.42
N GLY A 47 6.78 15.27 -18.92
CA GLY A 47 7.48 14.03 -18.60
C GLY A 47 6.58 12.82 -18.62
N PHE A 48 7.25 11.68 -18.72
CA PHE A 48 6.69 10.35 -18.64
C PHE A 48 7.41 9.57 -17.55
N GLU A 49 6.68 8.76 -16.80
CA GLU A 49 7.21 7.85 -15.79
C GLU A 49 6.53 6.50 -15.94
N THR A 50 7.32 5.43 -15.86
CA THR A 50 6.80 4.08 -15.68
C THR A 50 7.34 3.50 -14.39
N ARG A 51 6.48 2.89 -13.58
CA ARG A 51 6.81 2.30 -12.29
C ARG A 51 6.21 0.92 -12.20
N LYS A 52 7.05 -0.06 -11.87
CA LYS A 52 6.62 -1.42 -11.56
C LYS A 52 6.97 -1.72 -10.11
N GLU A 53 5.96 -2.10 -9.36
CA GLU A 53 6.06 -2.49 -7.95
C GLU A 53 5.68 -3.96 -7.83
N GLU A 54 6.48 -4.74 -7.11
CA GLU A 54 6.19 -6.13 -6.81
C GLU A 54 6.37 -6.34 -5.31
N TYR A 55 5.53 -7.18 -4.73
CA TYR A 55 5.72 -7.63 -3.36
C TYR A 55 5.40 -9.10 -3.22
N THR A 56 6.09 -9.74 -2.28
CA THR A 56 5.85 -11.12 -1.88
C THR A 56 5.94 -11.19 -0.35
N ASP A 57 4.93 -11.79 0.28
CA ASP A 57 4.88 -12.09 1.72
C ASP A 57 4.83 -13.62 1.86
N GLU A 58 5.97 -14.22 2.16
CA GLU A 58 6.08 -15.66 2.39
C GLU A 58 6.03 -15.97 3.89
N ARG A 59 5.30 -17.01 4.23
CA ARG A 59 5.15 -17.47 5.62
C ARG A 59 5.54 -18.93 5.73
N ASP A 60 5.99 -19.27 6.93
CA ASP A 60 6.32 -20.66 7.27
C ASP A 60 5.12 -21.57 6.97
N PRO A 61 5.31 -22.72 6.29
CA PRO A 61 4.25 -23.67 5.97
C PRO A 61 3.39 -24.14 7.14
N ARG A 62 3.92 -24.03 8.36
CA ARG A 62 3.19 -24.39 9.59
C ARG A 62 2.11 -23.38 9.98
N ILE A 63 2.18 -22.15 9.43
CA ILE A 63 1.24 -21.08 9.75
C ILE A 63 0.58 -20.45 8.51
N ASP A 64 0.87 -20.93 7.31
CA ASP A 64 0.34 -20.37 6.05
C ASP A 64 -1.03 -20.94 5.63
N GLY A 65 -1.58 -21.88 6.41
CA GLY A 65 -2.86 -22.49 6.14
C GLY A 65 -2.82 -23.76 5.30
N ARG A 66 -1.65 -24.29 4.97
CA ARG A 66 -1.51 -25.59 4.27
C ARG A 66 -1.82 -26.77 5.18
N VAL A 67 -1.72 -26.57 6.49
CA VAL A 67 -2.00 -27.62 7.46
C VAL A 67 -3.49 -27.86 7.55
N THR A 68 -3.87 -29.14 7.59
CA THR A 68 -5.24 -29.59 7.81
C THR A 68 -5.31 -30.47 9.06
N TYR A 69 -6.41 -30.37 9.80
CA TYR A 69 -6.65 -31.23 10.96
C TYR A 69 -7.88 -32.12 10.71
N THR A 70 -7.69 -33.43 10.82
CA THR A 70 -8.79 -34.39 10.76
C THR A 70 -9.08 -34.93 12.17
N VAL A 71 -10.30 -34.81 12.61
CA VAL A 71 -10.72 -35.28 13.95
C VAL A 71 -10.57 -36.79 14.02
N PRO A 72 -9.73 -37.34 14.91
CA PRO A 72 -9.41 -38.77 14.93
C PRO A 72 -10.51 -39.61 15.62
N VAL A 73 -11.24 -39.05 16.59
CA VAL A 73 -12.21 -39.79 17.44
C VAL A 73 -13.39 -38.91 17.83
N GLY A 74 -14.50 -39.53 18.25
CA GLY A 74 -15.69 -38.86 18.76
C GLY A 74 -16.78 -38.63 17.72
N PRO A 75 -17.84 -37.88 18.06
CA PRO A 75 -19.00 -37.66 17.18
C PRO A 75 -18.67 -36.96 15.85
N LYS A 76 -17.54 -36.30 15.77
CA LYS A 76 -17.04 -35.58 14.57
C LYS A 76 -15.85 -36.28 13.92
N ALA A 77 -15.57 -37.56 14.27
CA ALA A 77 -14.43 -38.29 13.68
C ALA A 77 -14.53 -38.32 12.17
N GLY A 78 -13.41 -38.07 11.49
CA GLY A 78 -13.29 -37.98 10.04
C GLY A 78 -13.60 -36.61 9.45
N LEU A 79 -14.09 -35.64 10.24
CA LEU A 79 -14.25 -34.27 9.77
C LEU A 79 -12.86 -33.58 9.67
N THR A 80 -12.60 -33.00 8.51
CA THR A 80 -11.33 -32.29 8.25
C THR A 80 -11.56 -30.78 8.24
N PHE A 81 -10.75 -30.09 9.02
CA PHE A 81 -10.70 -28.63 9.07
C PHE A 81 -9.49 -28.16 8.25
N PRO A 82 -9.70 -27.36 7.19
CA PRO A 82 -8.62 -26.71 6.46
C PRO A 82 -8.14 -25.47 7.20
N LEU A 83 -7.04 -24.88 6.72
CA LEU A 83 -6.51 -23.61 7.19
C LEU A 83 -6.16 -23.62 8.69
N ILE A 84 -5.57 -24.70 9.16
CA ILE A 84 -5.10 -24.84 10.54
C ILE A 84 -3.67 -24.34 10.65
N SER A 85 -3.32 -23.77 11.80
CA SER A 85 -1.95 -23.49 12.19
C SER A 85 -1.43 -24.64 13.07
N ASP A 86 -0.19 -25.07 12.83
CA ASP A 86 0.53 -26.02 13.69
C ASP A 86 1.06 -25.36 14.98
N ILE A 87 0.96 -24.05 15.05
CA ILE A 87 1.47 -23.27 16.18
C ILE A 87 0.31 -22.84 17.08
N VAL A 88 0.43 -23.16 18.37
CA VAL A 88 -0.55 -22.78 19.39
C VAL A 88 -0.67 -21.25 19.47
N ASN A 89 -1.91 -20.76 19.55
CA ASN A 89 -2.25 -19.33 19.56
C ASN A 89 -1.89 -18.56 18.27
N SER A 90 -1.61 -19.26 17.17
CA SER A 90 -1.42 -18.65 15.85
C SER A 90 -2.61 -18.95 14.95
N SER A 91 -3.07 -17.95 14.23
CA SER A 91 -4.05 -18.14 13.15
C SER A 91 -3.34 -18.42 11.84
N ALA A 92 -3.87 -19.37 11.09
CA ALA A 92 -3.37 -19.62 9.74
C ALA A 92 -3.58 -18.38 8.88
N THR A 93 -2.49 -17.90 8.29
CA THR A 93 -2.53 -16.72 7.42
C THR A 93 -1.72 -17.04 6.16
N PRO A 94 -2.36 -17.22 5.01
CA PRO A 94 -1.68 -17.49 3.75
C PRO A 94 -0.68 -16.38 3.40
N GLY A 95 0.37 -16.76 2.69
CA GLY A 95 1.23 -15.80 2.02
C GLY A 95 0.46 -15.06 0.93
N SER A 96 0.96 -13.90 0.54
CA SER A 96 0.38 -13.09 -0.53
C SER A 96 1.46 -12.50 -1.43
N SER A 97 1.13 -12.26 -2.67
CA SER A 97 2.01 -11.59 -3.61
C SER A 97 1.19 -10.75 -4.58
N GLY A 98 1.80 -9.73 -5.13
CA GLY A 98 1.15 -8.90 -6.12
C GLY A 98 2.15 -8.06 -6.88
N SER A 99 1.73 -7.61 -8.05
CA SER A 99 2.48 -6.67 -8.88
C SER A 99 1.55 -5.57 -9.37
N ARG A 100 2.11 -4.40 -9.60
CA ARG A 100 1.42 -3.23 -10.13
C ARG A 100 2.34 -2.51 -11.09
N THR A 101 1.80 -2.18 -12.26
CA THR A 101 2.47 -1.31 -13.21
C THR A 101 1.67 -0.02 -13.35
N THR A 102 2.34 1.11 -13.15
CA THR A 102 1.73 2.43 -13.30
C THR A 102 2.52 3.24 -14.32
N ASN A 103 1.82 3.77 -15.32
CA ASN A 103 2.36 4.70 -16.30
C ASN A 103 1.80 6.08 -16.04
N SER A 104 2.64 7.09 -16.08
CA SER A 104 2.22 8.45 -15.77
C SER A 104 2.71 9.42 -16.84
N LEU A 105 1.85 10.36 -17.20
CA LEU A 105 2.18 11.54 -17.98
C LEU A 105 1.98 12.76 -17.10
N PHE A 106 2.92 13.69 -17.12
CA PHE A 106 2.79 14.91 -16.35
C PHE A 106 3.32 16.11 -17.10
N ALA A 107 2.72 17.25 -16.81
CA ALA A 107 3.12 18.53 -17.37
C ALA A 107 3.07 19.60 -16.28
N GLU A 108 4.02 20.52 -16.35
CA GLU A 108 4.08 21.71 -15.52
C GLU A 108 4.28 22.96 -16.38
N LEU A 109 3.65 24.04 -15.95
CA LEU A 109 3.76 25.34 -16.59
C LEU A 109 4.02 26.39 -15.50
N GLN A 110 5.06 27.19 -15.69
CA GLN A 110 5.36 28.33 -14.85
C GLN A 110 5.18 29.60 -15.65
N VAL A 111 4.32 30.49 -15.18
CA VAL A 111 3.90 31.70 -15.89
C VAL A 111 4.17 32.92 -15.02
N PRO A 112 5.10 33.79 -15.38
CA PRO A 112 5.20 35.12 -14.79
C PRO A 112 4.07 36.00 -15.33
N ILE A 113 3.09 36.32 -14.46
CA ILE A 113 1.93 37.15 -14.85
C ILE A 113 2.29 38.63 -14.81
N TYR A 114 2.99 39.04 -13.76
CA TYR A 114 3.57 40.34 -13.54
C TYR A 114 4.97 40.20 -12.92
N GLU A 115 5.79 41.24 -12.90
CA GLU A 115 7.11 41.22 -12.27
C GLU A 115 7.06 40.76 -10.79
N THR A 116 5.93 40.96 -10.13
CA THR A 116 5.71 40.59 -8.73
C THR A 116 4.79 39.38 -8.54
N ILE A 117 4.24 38.81 -9.62
CA ILE A 117 3.24 37.73 -9.54
C ILE A 117 3.65 36.60 -10.49
N ASP A 118 3.84 35.43 -9.91
CA ASP A 118 4.08 34.17 -10.63
C ASP A 118 2.95 33.16 -10.38
N ALA A 119 2.61 32.39 -11.39
CA ALA A 119 1.67 31.27 -11.29
C ALA A 119 2.33 29.97 -11.76
N GLN A 120 1.95 28.88 -11.12
CA GLN A 120 2.37 27.53 -11.47
C GLN A 120 1.15 26.63 -11.63
N PHE A 121 1.10 25.91 -12.74
CA PHE A 121 0.12 24.89 -13.03
C PHE A 121 0.82 23.56 -13.19
N ALA A 122 0.26 22.49 -12.67
CA ALA A 122 0.75 21.15 -12.91
C ALA A 122 -0.44 20.19 -13.06
N VAL A 123 -0.29 19.20 -13.91
CA VAL A 123 -1.24 18.11 -14.09
C VAL A 123 -0.46 16.82 -14.22
N ARG A 124 -0.98 15.77 -13.59
CA ARG A 124 -0.47 14.40 -13.72
C ARG A 124 -1.63 13.46 -14.00
N TYR A 125 -1.49 12.68 -15.05
CA TYR A 125 -2.35 11.56 -15.37
C TYR A 125 -1.60 10.27 -15.09
N GLU A 126 -2.24 9.35 -14.40
CA GLU A 126 -1.72 8.02 -14.10
C GLU A 126 -2.69 6.97 -14.64
N ASP A 127 -2.14 5.92 -15.23
CA ASP A 127 -2.85 4.72 -15.66
C ASP A 127 -2.18 3.50 -15.03
N SER A 128 -2.96 2.72 -14.30
CA SER A 128 -2.48 1.56 -13.54
C SER A 128 -3.30 0.32 -13.88
N ASP A 129 -2.62 -0.81 -13.98
CA ASP A 129 -3.25 -2.12 -14.18
C ASP A 129 -4.07 -2.62 -12.97
N ASP A 130 -3.92 -1.98 -11.80
CA ASP A 130 -4.55 -2.39 -10.54
C ASP A 130 -5.78 -1.52 -10.19
N TYR A 131 -5.65 -0.19 -10.24
CA TYR A 131 -6.71 0.72 -9.79
C TYR A 131 -7.32 1.58 -10.90
N GLY A 132 -6.91 1.37 -12.16
CA GLY A 132 -7.36 2.16 -13.31
C GLY A 132 -6.64 3.50 -13.41
N ASP A 133 -7.34 4.52 -13.86
CA ASP A 133 -6.76 5.83 -14.13
C ASP A 133 -7.10 6.87 -13.05
N ALA A 134 -6.19 7.82 -12.88
CA ALA A 134 -6.37 8.96 -12.01
C ALA A 134 -5.73 10.21 -12.62
N THR A 135 -6.40 11.33 -12.49
CA THR A 135 -5.86 12.64 -12.89
C THR A 135 -5.86 13.57 -11.70
N VAL A 136 -4.74 14.21 -11.44
CA VAL A 136 -4.59 15.17 -10.35
C VAL A 136 -4.00 16.47 -10.88
N GLY A 137 -4.47 17.59 -10.33
CA GLY A 137 -4.05 18.92 -10.70
C GLY A 137 -3.47 19.71 -9.54
N LYS A 138 -2.60 20.65 -9.83
CA LYS A 138 -2.06 21.62 -8.88
C LYS A 138 -2.06 23.00 -9.50
N PHE A 139 -2.46 23.96 -8.70
CA PHE A 139 -2.34 25.39 -8.99
C PHE A 139 -1.60 26.06 -7.84
N ALA A 140 -0.69 26.98 -8.15
CA ALA A 140 -0.09 27.84 -7.16
C ALA A 140 0.09 29.24 -7.75
N ILE A 141 -0.03 30.24 -6.87
CA ILE A 141 0.25 31.64 -7.19
C ILE A 141 1.14 32.24 -6.13
N GLY A 142 2.18 32.92 -6.56
CA GLY A 142 3.09 33.69 -5.72
C GLY A 142 2.90 35.18 -5.97
N TRP A 143 2.88 35.97 -4.91
CA TRP A 143 2.85 37.42 -4.99
C TRP A 143 3.91 38.03 -4.06
N GLN A 144 4.76 38.85 -4.64
CA GLN A 144 5.82 39.56 -3.93
C GLN A 144 5.60 41.06 -4.01
N PRO A 145 4.72 41.63 -3.12
CA PRO A 145 4.41 43.06 -3.14
C PRO A 145 5.59 43.96 -2.81
N MET A 146 6.59 43.45 -2.13
CA MET A 146 7.85 44.14 -1.78
C MET A 146 8.96 43.12 -1.56
N ASP A 147 10.20 43.53 -1.64
CA ASP A 147 11.39 42.64 -1.60
C ASP A 147 11.45 41.74 -0.35
N GLN A 148 10.90 42.22 0.76
CA GLN A 148 10.93 41.54 2.06
C GLN A 148 9.74 40.60 2.29
N VAL A 149 8.69 40.65 1.45
CA VAL A 149 7.45 39.91 1.67
C VAL A 149 7.05 39.13 0.43
N LYS A 150 7.00 37.81 0.55
CA LYS A 150 6.43 36.91 -0.46
C LYS A 150 5.25 36.14 0.12
N LEU A 151 4.10 36.23 -0.53
CA LEU A 151 2.90 35.47 -0.21
C LEU A 151 2.74 34.36 -1.25
N ARG A 152 2.34 33.18 -0.83
CA ARG A 152 2.06 32.06 -1.72
C ARG A 152 0.77 31.36 -1.33
N TYR A 153 -0.09 31.15 -2.31
CA TYR A 153 -1.27 30.30 -2.21
C TYR A 153 -1.07 29.10 -3.13
N SER A 154 -1.49 27.91 -2.67
CA SER A 154 -1.50 26.71 -3.51
C SER A 154 -2.71 25.84 -3.18
N ALA A 155 -3.29 25.26 -4.22
CA ALA A 155 -4.33 24.25 -4.15
C ALA A 155 -3.92 23.05 -5.01
N SER A 156 -4.14 21.84 -4.51
CA SER A 156 -3.83 20.61 -5.24
C SER A 156 -4.83 19.52 -4.90
N GLU A 157 -5.15 18.72 -5.90
CA GLU A 157 -5.82 17.44 -5.72
C GLU A 157 -4.78 16.36 -5.46
N THR A 158 -5.15 15.37 -4.67
CA THR A 158 -4.30 14.23 -4.39
C THR A 158 -5.08 12.94 -4.58
N PHE A 159 -4.46 11.95 -5.18
CA PHE A 159 -4.96 10.60 -5.27
C PHE A 159 -4.05 9.67 -4.47
N ARG A 160 -4.65 8.71 -3.78
CA ARG A 160 -3.91 7.65 -3.08
C ARG A 160 -4.39 6.30 -3.59
N ALA A 161 -3.49 5.60 -4.28
CA ALA A 161 -3.73 4.22 -4.70
C ALA A 161 -3.97 3.30 -3.48
N PRO A 162 -4.85 2.30 -3.59
CA PRO A 162 -4.98 1.26 -2.59
C PRO A 162 -3.63 0.56 -2.34
N ALA A 163 -3.37 0.15 -1.10
CA ALA A 163 -2.17 -0.64 -0.81
C ALA A 163 -2.30 -2.02 -1.48
N MET A 164 -1.28 -2.43 -2.23
CA MET A 164 -1.28 -3.70 -2.98
C MET A 164 -1.54 -4.91 -2.06
N ILE A 165 -1.02 -4.89 -0.84
CA ILE A 165 -1.26 -5.96 0.12
C ILE A 165 -2.75 -6.11 0.46
N LEU A 166 -3.51 -5.02 0.55
CA LEU A 166 -4.94 -5.05 0.84
C LEU A 166 -5.78 -5.55 -0.34
N VAL A 167 -5.32 -5.32 -1.56
CA VAL A 167 -6.01 -5.75 -2.79
C VAL A 167 -5.75 -7.23 -3.07
N ASN A 168 -4.53 -7.71 -2.77
CA ASN A 168 -4.09 -9.05 -3.10
C ASN A 168 -4.09 -10.00 -1.88
N GLU A 169 -4.39 -9.49 -0.67
CA GLU A 169 -4.50 -10.32 0.51
C GLU A 169 -5.76 -11.20 0.39
N GLY A 170 -5.54 -12.49 0.40
CA GLY A 170 -6.61 -13.48 0.35
C GLY A 170 -7.34 -13.60 1.70
N PHE A 171 -7.79 -14.78 2.01
CA PHE A 171 -8.52 -15.09 3.23
C PHE A 171 -7.63 -14.99 4.47
N LEU A 172 -8.04 -14.17 5.46
CA LEU A 172 -7.43 -14.11 6.79
C LEU A 172 -8.26 -15.00 7.74
N GLY A 173 -7.70 -16.14 8.12
CA GLY A 173 -8.26 -16.95 9.20
C GLY A 173 -8.07 -16.24 10.55
N ARG A 174 -9.17 -15.87 11.19
CA ARG A 174 -9.15 -15.40 12.58
C ARG A 174 -9.91 -16.38 13.45
N SER A 175 -9.26 -16.91 14.49
CA SER A 175 -9.97 -17.60 15.55
C SER A 175 -10.35 -16.58 16.62
N SER A 176 -11.63 -16.51 16.97
CA SER A 176 -12.10 -15.80 18.15
C SER A 176 -12.80 -16.79 19.06
N SER A 177 -12.45 -16.81 20.33
CA SER A 177 -13.27 -17.47 21.34
C SER A 177 -14.41 -16.53 21.70
N GLN A 178 -15.63 -16.93 21.40
CA GLN A 178 -16.83 -16.27 21.94
C GLN A 178 -17.47 -17.24 22.93
N ASN A 179 -17.71 -16.76 24.13
CA ASN A 179 -18.58 -17.48 25.06
C ASN A 179 -20.02 -17.37 24.54
N ASP A 180 -20.62 -18.51 24.28
CA ASP A 180 -22.04 -18.55 23.96
C ASP A 180 -22.83 -18.46 25.27
N ALA A 181 -23.27 -17.25 25.59
CA ALA A 181 -24.01 -16.95 26.81
C ALA A 181 -25.31 -17.78 26.95
N LEU A 182 -25.86 -18.26 25.85
CA LEU A 182 -27.05 -19.14 25.86
C LEU A 182 -26.69 -20.60 26.24
N LEU A 183 -25.56 -21.08 25.75
CA LEU A 183 -25.04 -22.39 26.10
C LEU A 183 -24.55 -22.42 27.57
N GLU A 184 -23.88 -21.39 28.03
CA GLU A 184 -23.42 -21.21 29.40
C GLU A 184 -24.60 -21.15 30.38
N TYR A 185 -25.66 -20.40 30.01
CA TYR A 185 -26.91 -20.39 30.81
C TYR A 185 -27.65 -21.73 30.80
N ALA A 186 -27.65 -22.45 29.68
CA ALA A 186 -28.33 -23.73 29.53
C ALA A 186 -27.57 -24.91 30.18
N SER A 187 -26.23 -24.83 30.29
CA SER A 187 -25.38 -25.84 30.94
C SER A 187 -25.29 -25.68 32.47
N GLY A 188 -25.66 -24.51 32.99
CA GLY A 188 -25.68 -24.25 34.43
C GLY A 188 -24.28 -24.09 35.07
N ASP A 189 -23.24 -23.84 34.25
CA ASP A 189 -21.87 -23.56 34.70
C ASP A 189 -21.64 -22.05 34.91
#